data_b5024db0b4b0313a65e1ad2553cc5469
#
_entry.id   b5024db0b4b0313a65e1ad2553cc5469
#
_cell.length_a   1.000
_cell.length_b   1.000
_cell.length_c   1.000
_cell.angle_alpha   90.00
_cell.angle_beta   90.00
_cell.angle_gamma   90.00
#
_symmetry.space_group_name_H-M   'P 1'
#
loop_
_entity.id
_entity.type
_entity.pdbx_description
1 polymer ?
#
loop_
_entity_poly.entity_id
_entity_poly.type
_entity_poly.pdbx_seq_one_letter_code
_entity_poly.pdbx_strand_id
1 'polypeptide(L)'
;EYDGSNLSFEGMNTEIKLRPHQRNAIARSLYGGNTLLAHVVGSGKTFEMVASAMESKRLGMCSKSLFVVPNHLTGQIGREFMQLYPSANIMVADKKDFEPRNRKRFIGKIATGEYDAVVIGHTQFEKIPMSKEYQEKHIQDQIDEILNYIEEYKHDRNQNFTVKQLEKTKKKLEARLEKLNDDFKKDDVITFEELGVDKLFVDEAHGFKNLYLHTKMRNVAGIGQSEAFKSSDMFMKCRYMDEMTNGKGIVFATGTPVSNSMTVRP
;
A
#
# COMPACT_ATOMS: atom_id res chain seq x y z
N GLU A 1 -19.76 -14.83 -6.28
CA GLU A 1 -18.71 -15.61 -5.61
C GLU A 1 -17.60 -15.92 -6.62
N TYR A 2 -16.33 -15.73 -6.23
CA TYR A 2 -15.20 -15.97 -7.14
C TYR A 2 -14.79 -17.45 -7.04
N ASP A 3 -14.73 -18.13 -8.17
CA ASP A 3 -14.27 -19.52 -8.27
C ASP A 3 -12.92 -19.58 -8.99
N GLY A 4 -11.90 -20.06 -8.30
CA GLY A 4 -10.56 -20.25 -8.82
C GLY A 4 -10.27 -21.66 -9.35
N SER A 5 -11.28 -22.52 -9.50
CA SER A 5 -11.09 -23.92 -9.93
C SER A 5 -10.44 -24.04 -11.31
N ASN A 6 -10.71 -23.09 -12.20
CA ASN A 6 -10.22 -23.08 -13.59
C ASN A 6 -8.85 -22.37 -13.78
N LEU A 7 -8.23 -21.87 -12.72
CA LEU A 7 -6.92 -21.25 -12.82
C LEU A 7 -5.84 -22.31 -13.01
N SER A 8 -4.91 -22.08 -13.96
CA SER A 8 -3.90 -23.05 -14.38
C SER A 8 -2.58 -22.97 -13.61
N PHE A 9 -2.20 -21.80 -13.10
CA PHE A 9 -0.96 -21.55 -12.37
C PHE A 9 0.31 -22.04 -13.07
N GLU A 10 0.48 -21.65 -14.33
CA GLU A 10 1.68 -22.00 -15.10
C GLU A 10 2.97 -21.53 -14.42
N GLY A 11 3.99 -22.40 -14.39
CA GLY A 11 5.27 -22.13 -13.75
C GLY A 11 5.29 -22.35 -12.24
N MET A 12 4.13 -22.63 -11.63
CA MET A 12 4.08 -23.01 -10.22
C MET A 12 4.67 -24.40 -9.98
N ASN A 13 5.31 -24.58 -8.83
CA ASN A 13 5.83 -25.88 -8.39
C ASN A 13 4.71 -26.92 -8.34
N THR A 14 4.86 -27.99 -9.11
CA THR A 14 3.85 -29.04 -9.27
C THR A 14 3.62 -29.90 -8.03
N GLU A 15 4.58 -29.92 -7.10
CA GLU A 15 4.46 -30.62 -5.83
C GLU A 15 3.57 -29.88 -4.82
N ILE A 16 3.33 -28.59 -5.03
CA ILE A 16 2.51 -27.76 -4.16
C ILE A 16 1.09 -27.67 -4.73
N LYS A 17 0.12 -28.01 -3.90
CA LYS A 17 -1.30 -27.91 -4.24
C LYS A 17 -1.96 -26.79 -3.44
N LEU A 18 -2.47 -25.78 -4.14
CA LEU A 18 -3.26 -24.71 -3.52
C LEU A 18 -4.63 -25.27 -3.09
N ARG A 19 -5.03 -24.92 -1.88
CA ARG A 19 -6.33 -25.28 -1.31
C ARG A 19 -7.46 -24.51 -2.02
N PRO A 20 -8.72 -25.01 -2.03
CA PRO A 20 -9.84 -24.34 -2.69
C PRO A 20 -10.01 -22.87 -2.25
N HIS A 21 -9.94 -22.57 -0.96
CA HIS A 21 -10.04 -21.19 -0.46
C HIS A 21 -8.92 -20.27 -0.99
N GLN A 22 -7.69 -20.80 -1.15
CA GLN A 22 -6.59 -20.05 -1.73
C GLN A 22 -6.84 -19.75 -3.22
N ARG A 23 -7.31 -20.72 -3.97
CA ARG A 23 -7.66 -20.53 -5.39
C ARG A 23 -8.77 -19.50 -5.57
N ASN A 24 -9.79 -19.52 -4.72
CA ASN A 24 -10.87 -18.53 -4.73
C ASN A 24 -10.38 -17.12 -4.33
N ALA A 25 -9.48 -17.02 -3.35
CA ALA A 25 -8.83 -15.76 -2.98
C ALA A 25 -8.01 -15.18 -4.14
N ILE A 26 -7.27 -16.03 -4.85
CA ILE A 26 -6.51 -15.63 -6.05
C ILE A 26 -7.46 -15.15 -7.15
N ALA A 27 -8.53 -15.88 -7.44
CA ALA A 27 -9.54 -15.47 -8.41
C ALA A 27 -10.16 -14.11 -8.03
N ARG A 28 -10.45 -13.90 -6.75
CA ARG A 28 -10.92 -12.61 -6.24
C ARG A 28 -9.91 -11.48 -6.50
N SER A 29 -8.63 -11.73 -6.24
CA SER A 29 -7.56 -10.75 -6.48
C SER A 29 -7.36 -10.41 -7.96
N LEU A 30 -7.60 -11.38 -8.84
CA LEU A 30 -7.47 -11.19 -10.30
C LEU A 30 -8.65 -10.41 -10.88
N TYR A 31 -9.87 -10.77 -10.50
CA TYR A 31 -11.07 -10.31 -11.19
C TYR A 31 -11.94 -9.35 -10.38
N GLY A 32 -11.71 -9.26 -9.08
CA GLY A 32 -12.57 -8.51 -8.17
C GLY A 32 -12.13 -7.08 -7.87
N GLY A 33 -11.02 -6.60 -8.43
CA GLY A 33 -10.43 -5.30 -8.09
C GLY A 33 -9.62 -5.33 -6.80
N ASN A 34 -9.48 -4.18 -6.14
CA ASN A 34 -8.78 -4.10 -4.86
C ASN A 34 -9.35 -5.10 -3.85
N THR A 35 -8.47 -5.82 -3.19
CA THR A 35 -8.86 -6.99 -2.39
C THR A 35 -8.22 -6.94 -1.00
N LEU A 36 -9.01 -7.33 0.02
CA LEU A 36 -8.52 -7.61 1.36
C LEU A 36 -8.59 -9.13 1.62
N LEU A 37 -7.43 -9.75 1.80
CA LEU A 37 -7.28 -11.14 2.21
C LEU A 37 -7.32 -11.21 3.75
N ALA A 38 -8.51 -11.29 4.32
CA ALA A 38 -8.74 -11.34 5.76
C ALA A 38 -8.79 -12.80 6.26
N HIS A 39 -7.74 -13.55 5.98
CA HIS A 39 -7.63 -14.95 6.35
C HIS A 39 -6.85 -15.13 7.66
N VAL A 40 -7.22 -16.11 8.46
CA VAL A 40 -6.53 -16.43 9.72
C VAL A 40 -5.04 -16.72 9.51
N VAL A 41 -4.26 -16.56 10.57
CA VAL A 41 -2.84 -16.90 10.55
C VAL A 41 -2.68 -18.40 10.19
N GLY A 42 -1.73 -18.71 9.33
CA GLY A 42 -1.50 -20.09 8.86
C GLY A 42 -2.41 -20.58 7.72
N SER A 43 -3.29 -19.72 7.18
CA SER A 43 -4.13 -20.08 6.02
C SER A 43 -3.37 -20.18 4.70
N GLY A 44 -2.11 -19.69 4.66
CA GLY A 44 -1.30 -19.66 3.44
C GLY A 44 -1.45 -18.37 2.61
N LYS A 45 -1.73 -17.23 3.24
CA LYS A 45 -1.84 -15.91 2.59
C LYS A 45 -0.64 -15.55 1.70
N THR A 46 0.57 -15.95 2.10
CA THR A 46 1.77 -15.72 1.27
C THR A 46 1.62 -16.36 -0.10
N PHE A 47 1.16 -17.60 -0.16
CA PHE A 47 0.96 -18.30 -1.44
C PHE A 47 -0.20 -17.68 -2.24
N GLU A 48 -1.23 -17.18 -1.58
CA GLU A 48 -2.32 -16.44 -2.24
C GLU A 48 -1.79 -15.18 -2.93
N MET A 49 -0.98 -14.38 -2.23
CA MET A 49 -0.37 -13.17 -2.79
C MET A 49 0.61 -13.50 -3.93
N VAL A 50 1.51 -14.45 -3.72
CA VAL A 50 2.52 -14.86 -4.71
C VAL A 50 1.86 -15.39 -5.98
N ALA A 51 0.91 -16.31 -5.86
CA ALA A 51 0.20 -16.85 -7.02
C ALA A 51 -0.65 -15.77 -7.71
N SER A 52 -1.27 -14.85 -6.96
CA SER A 52 -1.98 -13.69 -7.54
C SER A 52 -1.05 -12.81 -8.37
N ALA A 53 0.17 -12.53 -7.88
CA ALA A 53 1.15 -11.72 -8.60
C ALA A 53 1.57 -12.40 -9.92
N MET A 54 1.92 -13.68 -9.86
CA MET A 54 2.40 -14.43 -11.03
C MET A 54 1.30 -14.65 -12.07
N GLU A 55 0.09 -14.99 -11.65
CA GLU A 55 -1.06 -15.09 -12.57
C GLU A 55 -1.46 -13.74 -13.16
N SER A 56 -1.43 -12.65 -12.36
CA SER A 56 -1.66 -11.30 -12.89
C SER A 56 -0.68 -10.96 -14.01
N LYS A 57 0.60 -11.31 -13.83
CA LYS A 57 1.63 -11.08 -14.86
C LYS A 57 1.42 -11.98 -16.07
N ARG A 58 1.19 -13.27 -15.88
CA ARG A 58 0.93 -14.22 -16.96
C ARG A 58 -0.25 -13.80 -17.84
N LEU A 59 -1.31 -13.30 -17.20
CA LEU A 59 -2.54 -12.82 -17.89
C LEU A 59 -2.38 -11.41 -18.49
N GLY A 60 -1.21 -10.76 -18.35
CA GLY A 60 -1.00 -9.40 -18.84
C GLY A 60 -1.71 -8.31 -18.06
N MET A 61 -2.15 -8.61 -16.84
CA MET A 61 -2.86 -7.66 -15.96
C MET A 61 -1.91 -6.75 -15.19
N CYS A 62 -0.65 -7.16 -15.02
CA CYS A 62 0.41 -6.34 -14.43
C CYS A 62 1.78 -6.70 -15.02
N SER A 63 2.73 -5.79 -14.88
CA SER A 63 4.11 -5.99 -15.33
C SER A 63 5.08 -6.24 -14.18
N LYS A 64 4.93 -5.53 -13.07
CA LYS A 64 5.82 -5.59 -11.92
C LYS A 64 5.04 -5.46 -10.61
N SER A 65 5.13 -6.47 -9.75
CA SER A 65 4.50 -6.47 -8.43
C SER A 65 5.47 -6.01 -7.34
N LEU A 66 4.97 -5.23 -6.39
CA LEU A 66 5.70 -4.85 -5.16
C LEU A 66 5.03 -5.50 -3.95
N PHE A 67 5.81 -6.25 -3.19
CA PHE A 67 5.42 -6.84 -1.91
C PHE A 67 5.97 -5.99 -0.77
N VAL A 68 5.09 -5.45 0.05
CA VAL A 68 5.42 -4.67 1.24
C VAL A 68 5.06 -5.51 2.46
N VAL A 69 6.08 -5.98 3.17
CA VAL A 69 5.94 -6.96 4.24
C VAL A 69 6.63 -6.48 5.52
N PRO A 70 6.33 -7.05 6.70
CA PRO A 70 7.10 -6.74 7.90
C PRO A 70 8.60 -6.90 7.68
N ASN A 71 9.40 -5.97 8.18
CA ASN A 71 10.84 -5.88 7.87
C ASN A 71 11.63 -7.18 8.10
N HIS A 72 11.25 -7.95 9.12
CA HIS A 72 11.90 -9.20 9.47
C HIS A 72 11.47 -10.39 8.60
N LEU A 73 10.44 -10.23 7.77
CA LEU A 73 9.88 -11.30 6.93
C LEU A 73 10.31 -11.21 5.46
N THR A 74 11.05 -10.19 5.04
CA THR A 74 11.44 -10.02 3.62
C THR A 74 12.14 -11.28 3.06
N GLY A 75 13.12 -11.80 3.76
CA GLY A 75 13.83 -13.01 3.35
C GLY A 75 12.96 -14.26 3.34
N GLN A 76 12.04 -14.41 4.29
CA GLN A 76 11.10 -15.52 4.33
C GLN A 76 10.14 -15.47 3.14
N ILE A 77 9.53 -14.34 2.88
CA ILE A 77 8.63 -14.14 1.74
C ILE A 77 9.36 -14.43 0.42
N GLY A 78 10.60 -13.98 0.29
CA GLY A 78 11.43 -14.30 -0.88
C GLY A 78 11.66 -15.80 -1.07
N ARG A 79 11.95 -16.52 -0.01
CA ARG A 79 12.10 -18.00 -0.07
C ARG A 79 10.79 -18.71 -0.41
N GLU A 80 9.69 -18.32 0.20
CA GLU A 80 8.35 -18.86 -0.09
C GLU A 80 7.93 -18.56 -1.54
N PHE A 81 8.28 -17.37 -2.05
CA PHE A 81 8.07 -17.01 -3.45
C PHE A 81 8.79 -17.98 -4.39
N MET A 82 10.09 -18.20 -4.17
CA MET A 82 10.91 -19.12 -4.98
C MET A 82 10.52 -20.59 -4.79
N GLN A 83 9.98 -20.96 -3.64
CA GLN A 83 9.44 -22.31 -3.40
C GLN A 83 8.22 -22.55 -4.27
N LEU A 84 7.32 -21.57 -4.37
CA LEU A 84 6.09 -21.68 -5.16
C LEU A 84 6.35 -21.49 -6.67
N TYR A 85 7.22 -20.55 -7.06
CA TYR A 85 7.60 -20.26 -8.44
C TYR A 85 9.13 -20.26 -8.60
N PRO A 86 9.75 -21.45 -8.79
CA PRO A 86 11.21 -21.57 -8.82
C PRO A 86 11.92 -20.79 -9.94
N SER A 87 11.20 -20.49 -11.03
CA SER A 87 11.74 -19.76 -12.19
C SER A 87 11.45 -18.25 -12.13
N ALA A 88 10.82 -17.75 -11.08
CA ALA A 88 10.50 -16.34 -10.96
C ALA A 88 11.77 -15.47 -10.81
N ASN A 89 11.75 -14.31 -11.45
CA ASN A 89 12.78 -13.29 -11.30
C ASN A 89 12.35 -12.27 -10.25
N ILE A 90 12.84 -12.42 -9.03
CA ILE A 90 12.48 -11.53 -7.92
C ILE A 90 13.68 -10.81 -7.34
N MET A 91 13.44 -9.63 -6.77
CA MET A 91 14.41 -8.87 -5.99
C MET A 91 13.90 -8.79 -4.54
N VAL A 92 14.75 -9.15 -3.58
CA VAL A 92 14.44 -9.08 -2.15
C VAL A 92 15.36 -8.06 -1.49
N ALA A 93 14.79 -7.05 -0.85
CA ALA A 93 15.55 -6.01 -0.16
C ALA A 93 16.19 -6.53 1.11
N ASP A 94 17.45 -6.14 1.32
CA ASP A 94 18.21 -6.25 2.56
C ASP A 94 18.17 -4.93 3.34
N LYS A 95 18.53 -4.97 4.61
CA LYS A 95 18.74 -3.79 5.46
C LYS A 95 19.71 -2.78 4.84
N LYS A 96 20.81 -3.27 4.28
CA LYS A 96 21.88 -2.47 3.66
C LYS A 96 21.43 -1.72 2.41
N ASP A 97 20.43 -2.25 1.70
CA ASP A 97 19.95 -1.64 0.45
C ASP A 97 19.30 -0.28 0.69
N PHE A 98 18.69 -0.07 1.87
CA PHE A 98 18.05 1.18 2.26
C PHE A 98 18.89 2.09 3.18
N GLU A 99 20.15 1.76 3.39
CA GLU A 99 21.10 2.73 3.95
C GLU A 99 21.26 3.94 3.02
N PRO A 100 21.45 5.17 3.54
CA PRO A 100 21.46 6.38 2.71
C PRO A 100 22.34 6.30 1.46
N ARG A 101 23.53 5.69 1.60
CA ARG A 101 24.50 5.53 0.49
C ARG A 101 24.09 4.55 -0.60
N ASN A 102 23.25 3.55 -0.27
CA ASN A 102 22.86 2.45 -1.17
C ASN A 102 21.45 2.65 -1.74
N ARG A 103 20.60 3.38 -1.04
CA ARG A 103 19.17 3.51 -1.31
C ARG A 103 18.86 3.95 -2.74
N LYS A 104 19.50 5.01 -3.21
CA LYS A 104 19.29 5.51 -4.58
C LYS A 104 19.61 4.44 -5.62
N ARG A 105 20.74 3.73 -5.45
CA ARG A 105 21.14 2.63 -6.33
C ARG A 105 20.14 1.48 -6.32
N PHE A 106 19.66 1.10 -5.14
CA PHE A 106 18.70 0.02 -4.99
C PHE A 106 17.35 0.37 -5.62
N ILE A 107 16.82 1.55 -5.35
CA ILE A 107 15.58 2.05 -5.96
C ILE A 107 15.73 2.16 -7.48
N GLY A 108 16.88 2.61 -7.97
CA GLY A 108 17.19 2.63 -9.40
C GLY A 108 17.18 1.25 -10.06
N LYS A 109 17.66 0.22 -9.36
CA LYS A 109 17.55 -1.18 -9.83
C LYS A 109 16.10 -1.64 -9.93
N ILE A 110 15.25 -1.27 -8.98
CA ILE A 110 13.81 -1.58 -9.06
C ILE A 110 13.21 -0.90 -10.28
N ALA A 111 13.51 0.38 -10.49
CA ALA A 111 12.94 1.17 -11.57
C ALA A 111 13.31 0.65 -12.96
N THR A 112 14.57 0.20 -13.14
CA THR A 112 15.12 -0.20 -14.45
C THR A 112 15.10 -1.71 -14.71
N GLY A 113 14.93 -2.53 -13.66
CA GLY A 113 14.96 -4.00 -13.79
C GLY A 113 13.60 -4.58 -14.16
N GLU A 114 13.62 -5.63 -14.96
CA GLU A 114 12.43 -6.42 -15.32
C GLU A 114 12.24 -7.56 -14.30
N TYR A 115 11.68 -7.23 -13.15
CA TYR A 115 11.37 -8.20 -12.11
C TYR A 115 9.90 -8.64 -12.19
N ASP A 116 9.63 -9.92 -11.89
CA ASP A 116 8.27 -10.40 -11.65
C ASP A 116 7.70 -9.77 -10.38
N ALA A 117 8.53 -9.69 -9.35
CA ALA A 117 8.20 -9.05 -8.09
C ALA A 117 9.43 -8.49 -7.39
N VAL A 118 9.18 -7.48 -6.56
CA VAL A 118 10.15 -6.89 -5.61
C VAL A 118 9.58 -7.01 -4.21
N VAL A 119 10.37 -7.49 -3.25
CA VAL A 119 9.97 -7.64 -1.85
C VAL A 119 10.74 -6.66 -1.00
N ILE A 120 10.03 -5.78 -0.31
CA ILE A 120 10.60 -4.77 0.60
C ILE A 120 9.87 -4.76 1.95
N GLY A 121 10.54 -4.21 2.97
CA GLY A 121 9.95 -4.05 4.30
C GLY A 121 9.05 -2.82 4.42
N HIS A 122 8.15 -2.80 5.42
CA HIS A 122 7.26 -1.68 5.71
C HIS A 122 8.00 -0.34 5.85
N THR A 123 9.10 -0.32 6.60
CA THR A 123 9.89 0.91 6.79
C THR A 123 10.71 1.31 5.56
N GLN A 124 11.04 0.35 4.71
CA GLN A 124 11.71 0.61 3.43
C GLN A 124 10.75 1.24 2.43
N PHE A 125 9.50 0.79 2.41
CA PHE A 125 8.43 1.36 1.59
C PHE A 125 8.21 2.86 1.89
N GLU A 126 8.22 3.25 3.17
CA GLU A 126 8.09 4.65 3.59
C GLU A 126 9.25 5.54 3.08
N LYS A 127 10.42 4.96 2.84
CA LYS A 127 11.61 5.68 2.36
C LYS A 127 11.62 5.93 0.85
N ILE A 128 10.66 5.39 0.11
CA ILE A 128 10.47 5.67 -1.32
C ILE A 128 9.46 6.80 -1.43
N PRO A 129 9.87 8.01 -1.83
CA PRO A 129 8.95 9.15 -1.86
C PRO A 129 8.05 9.12 -3.10
N MET A 130 6.87 9.71 -2.98
CA MET A 130 6.10 10.15 -4.13
C MET A 130 6.75 11.39 -4.76
N SER A 131 6.43 11.70 -6.02
CA SER A 131 6.87 12.95 -6.64
C SER A 131 6.43 14.17 -5.84
N LYS A 132 7.19 15.26 -5.95
CA LYS A 132 6.85 16.53 -5.33
C LYS A 132 5.45 17.00 -5.75
N GLU A 133 5.17 16.94 -7.04
CA GLU A 133 3.92 17.37 -7.65
C GLU A 133 2.74 16.56 -7.10
N TYR A 134 2.90 15.25 -6.96
CA TYR A 134 1.85 14.39 -6.40
C TYR A 134 1.60 14.68 -4.91
N GLN A 135 2.68 14.88 -4.13
CA GLN A 135 2.57 15.22 -2.72
C GLN A 135 1.91 16.60 -2.52
N GLU A 136 2.28 17.60 -3.33
CA GLU A 136 1.67 18.93 -3.30
C GLU A 136 0.16 18.85 -3.58
N LYS A 137 -0.23 18.15 -4.65
CA LYS A 137 -1.63 17.93 -4.99
C LYS A 137 -2.39 17.26 -3.86
N HIS A 138 -1.84 16.20 -3.29
CA HIS A 138 -2.47 15.47 -2.19
C HIS A 138 -2.67 16.34 -0.95
N ILE A 139 -1.67 17.14 -0.56
CA ILE A 139 -1.77 18.06 0.58
C ILE A 139 -2.80 19.17 0.27
N GLN A 140 -2.79 19.71 -0.95
CA GLN A 140 -3.74 20.75 -1.34
C GLN A 140 -5.18 20.23 -1.34
N ASP A 141 -5.43 19.04 -1.86
CA ASP A 141 -6.74 18.39 -1.83
C ASP A 141 -7.25 18.22 -0.37
N GLN A 142 -6.37 17.86 0.57
CA GLN A 142 -6.72 17.78 1.99
C GLN A 142 -7.04 19.13 2.61
N ILE A 143 -6.31 20.18 2.23
CA ILE A 143 -6.59 21.57 2.68
C ILE A 143 -7.94 22.02 2.16
N ASP A 144 -8.24 21.79 0.89
CA ASP A 144 -9.50 22.17 0.25
C ASP A 144 -10.69 21.45 0.89
N GLU A 145 -10.54 20.16 1.20
CA GLU A 145 -11.54 19.38 1.92
C GLU A 145 -11.81 19.96 3.33
N ILE A 146 -10.75 20.31 4.07
CA ILE A 146 -10.86 20.94 5.38
C ILE A 146 -11.57 22.30 5.29
N LEU A 147 -11.26 23.11 4.28
CA LEU A 147 -11.92 24.39 4.07
C LEU A 147 -13.43 24.23 3.81
N ASN A 148 -13.82 23.22 3.03
CA ASN A 148 -15.22 22.91 2.79
C ASN A 148 -15.93 22.50 4.09
N TYR A 149 -15.31 21.69 4.95
CA TYR A 149 -15.86 21.33 6.26
C TYR A 149 -15.94 22.53 7.20
N ILE A 150 -14.94 23.41 7.25
CA ILE A 150 -14.98 24.63 8.06
C ILE A 150 -16.17 25.50 7.63
N GLU A 151 -16.38 25.68 6.35
CA GLU A 151 -17.51 26.50 5.84
C GLU A 151 -18.86 25.87 6.20
N GLU A 152 -18.99 24.53 6.09
CA GLU A 152 -20.20 23.79 6.47
C GLU A 152 -20.53 23.94 7.97
N TYR A 153 -19.51 23.90 8.84
CA TYR A 153 -19.69 23.95 10.29
C TYR A 153 -19.69 25.35 10.90
N LYS A 154 -19.31 26.37 10.13
CA LYS A 154 -19.16 27.76 10.61
C LYS A 154 -20.46 28.35 11.17
N HIS A 155 -21.59 27.87 10.69
CA HIS A 155 -22.91 28.33 11.11
C HIS A 155 -23.51 27.53 12.27
N ASP A 156 -22.86 26.46 12.73
CA ASP A 156 -23.33 25.63 13.85
C ASP A 156 -22.54 25.97 15.13
N ARG A 157 -23.19 26.71 16.04
CA ARG A 157 -22.59 27.13 17.32
C ARG A 157 -22.13 25.95 18.19
N ASN A 158 -22.69 24.76 18.01
CA ASN A 158 -22.31 23.56 18.76
C ASN A 158 -21.03 22.91 18.22
N GLN A 159 -20.49 23.37 17.09
CA GLN A 159 -19.33 22.80 16.38
C GLN A 159 -18.05 23.64 16.51
N ASN A 160 -18.04 24.67 17.35
CA ASN A 160 -16.87 25.56 17.50
C ASN A 160 -15.57 24.82 17.85
N PHE A 161 -15.64 23.75 18.63
CA PHE A 161 -14.47 22.92 18.97
C PHE A 161 -13.95 22.16 17.75
N THR A 162 -14.83 21.65 16.91
CA THR A 162 -14.50 20.96 15.66
C THR A 162 -13.85 21.91 14.67
N VAL A 163 -14.38 23.13 14.51
CA VAL A 163 -13.79 24.16 13.62
C VAL A 163 -12.36 24.51 14.06
N LYS A 164 -12.11 24.71 15.36
CA LYS A 164 -10.77 24.99 15.87
C LYS A 164 -9.78 23.85 15.59
N GLN A 165 -10.23 22.58 15.70
CA GLN A 165 -9.40 21.43 15.34
C GLN A 165 -9.08 21.38 13.84
N LEU A 166 -10.07 21.66 12.99
CA LEU A 166 -9.89 21.74 11.55
C LEU A 166 -8.90 22.84 11.14
N GLU A 167 -9.02 24.03 11.72
CA GLU A 167 -8.07 25.13 11.50
C GLU A 167 -6.64 24.75 11.94
N LYS A 168 -6.49 24.06 13.07
CA LYS A 168 -5.17 23.56 13.52
C LYS A 168 -4.58 22.53 12.55
N THR A 169 -5.41 21.64 12.01
CA THR A 169 -4.96 20.64 11.03
C THR A 169 -4.59 21.31 9.72
N LYS A 170 -5.38 22.28 9.26
CA LYS A 170 -5.07 23.08 8.07
C LYS A 170 -3.69 23.76 8.18
N LYS A 171 -3.40 24.44 9.30
CA LYS A 171 -2.11 25.08 9.53
C LYS A 171 -0.94 24.07 9.48
N LYS A 172 -1.13 22.86 10.00
CA LYS A 172 -0.11 21.78 9.92
C LYS A 172 0.14 21.36 8.47
N LEU A 173 -0.92 21.25 7.67
CA LEU A 173 -0.81 20.87 6.26
C LEU A 173 -0.14 21.98 5.44
N GLU A 174 -0.46 23.24 5.70
CA GLU A 174 0.18 24.41 5.07
C GLU A 174 1.69 24.43 5.38
N ALA A 175 2.08 24.24 6.65
CA ALA A 175 3.48 24.16 7.04
C ALA A 175 4.20 22.97 6.39
N ARG A 176 3.51 21.83 6.21
CA ARG A 176 4.05 20.67 5.51
C ARG A 176 4.28 20.95 4.03
N LEU A 177 3.37 21.69 3.39
CA LEU A 177 3.48 22.09 2.00
C LEU A 177 4.69 23.03 1.78
N GLU A 178 4.91 24.01 2.68
CA GLU A 178 6.09 24.87 2.65
C GLU A 178 7.39 24.07 2.79
N LYS A 179 7.44 23.16 3.75
CA LYS A 179 8.62 22.30 3.98
C LYS A 179 8.92 21.42 2.78
N LEU A 180 7.92 20.89 2.12
CA LEU A 180 8.08 20.06 0.92
C LEU A 180 8.88 20.78 -0.17
N ASN A 181 8.64 22.07 -0.35
CA ASN A 181 9.36 22.90 -1.31
C ASN A 181 10.86 23.00 -1.02
N ASP A 182 11.25 22.97 0.24
CA ASP A 182 12.65 23.07 0.66
C ASP A 182 13.39 21.72 0.60
N ASP A 183 12.71 20.63 0.92
CA ASP A 183 13.28 19.28 0.94
C ASP A 183 13.63 18.79 -0.48
N PHE A 184 12.80 19.08 -1.50
CA PHE A 184 13.05 18.66 -2.89
C PHE A 184 14.11 19.50 -3.64
N LYS A 185 14.55 20.61 -3.10
CA LYS A 185 15.67 21.39 -3.69
C LYS A 185 17.02 20.70 -3.55
N LYS A 186 17.12 19.66 -2.73
CA LYS A 186 18.40 19.08 -2.29
C LYS A 186 18.75 17.73 -2.91
N ASP A 187 17.79 16.98 -3.48
CA ASP A 187 18.05 15.60 -3.90
C ASP A 187 17.44 15.24 -5.27
N ASP A 188 18.27 14.69 -6.12
CA ASP A 188 17.90 13.91 -7.29
C ASP A 188 17.38 12.53 -6.81
N VAL A 189 16.09 12.45 -6.51
CA VAL A 189 15.42 11.29 -5.88
C VAL A 189 14.59 10.54 -6.91
N ILE A 190 14.74 9.21 -6.97
CA ILE A 190 13.83 8.35 -7.74
C ILE A 190 12.55 8.18 -6.93
N THR A 191 11.42 8.48 -7.56
CA THR A 191 10.10 8.48 -6.92
C THR A 191 9.38 7.15 -7.09
N PHE A 192 8.34 6.93 -6.29
CA PHE A 192 7.51 5.72 -6.35
C PHE A 192 6.89 5.53 -7.74
N GLU A 193 6.44 6.60 -8.39
CA GLU A 193 5.88 6.58 -9.75
C GLU A 193 6.87 6.04 -10.80
N GLU A 194 8.16 6.30 -10.60
CA GLU A 194 9.23 5.87 -11.52
C GLU A 194 9.60 4.39 -11.38
N LEU A 195 9.10 3.69 -10.34
CA LEU A 195 9.41 2.27 -10.14
C LEU A 195 8.79 1.35 -11.19
N GLY A 196 7.73 1.78 -11.87
CA GLY A 196 7.00 0.96 -12.81
C GLY A 196 6.19 -0.16 -12.16
N VAL A 197 5.88 -0.03 -10.86
CA VAL A 197 5.04 -0.96 -10.12
C VAL A 197 3.58 -0.71 -10.45
N ASP A 198 2.87 -1.75 -10.86
CA ASP A 198 1.44 -1.70 -11.21
C ASP A 198 0.57 -2.70 -10.43
N LYS A 199 1.16 -3.42 -9.49
CA LYS A 199 0.45 -4.25 -8.51
C LYS A 199 1.14 -4.17 -7.15
N LEU A 200 0.38 -3.84 -6.11
CA LEU A 200 0.86 -3.67 -4.74
C LEU A 200 0.23 -4.72 -3.82
N PHE A 201 1.08 -5.51 -3.18
CA PHE A 201 0.69 -6.46 -2.14
C PHE A 201 1.23 -5.98 -0.80
N VAL A 202 0.37 -5.83 0.19
CA VAL A 202 0.76 -5.39 1.54
C VAL A 202 0.39 -6.46 2.55
N ASP A 203 1.40 -7.11 3.11
CA ASP A 203 1.21 -8.07 4.20
C ASP A 203 1.17 -7.36 5.56
N GLU A 204 0.40 -7.93 6.48
CA GLU A 204 0.11 -7.34 7.80
C GLU A 204 -0.36 -5.88 7.70
N ALA A 205 -1.29 -5.64 6.76
CA ALA A 205 -1.82 -4.33 6.42
C ALA A 205 -2.45 -3.58 7.61
N HIS A 206 -2.84 -4.29 8.67
CA HIS A 206 -3.30 -3.67 9.91
C HIS A 206 -2.26 -2.72 10.55
N GLY A 207 -0.99 -2.84 10.19
CA GLY A 207 0.05 -1.90 10.59
C GLY A 207 -0.13 -0.47 10.09
N PHE A 208 -0.98 -0.26 9.07
CA PHE A 208 -1.25 1.05 8.42
C PHE A 208 -2.64 1.61 8.74
N LYS A 209 -3.29 1.13 9.80
CA LYS A 209 -4.69 1.46 10.14
C LYS A 209 -4.93 2.86 10.70
N ASN A 210 -3.91 3.57 11.16
CA ASN A 210 -4.07 4.88 11.79
C ASN A 210 -4.11 6.00 10.74
N LEU A 211 -5.11 5.95 9.86
CA LEU A 211 -5.40 7.02 8.92
C LEU A 211 -6.34 8.04 9.57
N TYR A 212 -6.04 9.32 9.40
CA TYR A 212 -6.92 10.39 9.84
C TYR A 212 -8.17 10.44 8.96
N LEU A 213 -9.32 10.32 9.59
CA LEU A 213 -10.61 10.43 8.93
C LEU A 213 -11.38 11.63 9.48
N HIS A 214 -11.76 12.55 8.61
CA HIS A 214 -12.78 13.52 8.92
C HIS A 214 -14.15 12.83 8.91
N THR A 215 -14.83 12.83 10.04
CA THR A 215 -16.18 12.29 10.16
C THR A 215 -17.05 13.21 11.01
N LYS A 216 -18.31 13.35 10.61
CA LYS A 216 -19.34 14.01 11.40
C LYS A 216 -19.70 13.22 12.67
N MET A 217 -19.33 11.94 12.70
CA MET A 217 -19.54 11.09 13.87
C MET A 217 -18.43 11.29 14.90
N ARG A 218 -18.81 11.71 16.09
CA ARG A 218 -17.88 11.82 17.24
C ARG A 218 -17.89 10.51 18.04
N ASN A 219 -16.71 10.10 18.52
CA ASN A 219 -16.55 8.96 19.43
C ASN A 219 -17.08 7.62 18.88
N VAL A 220 -16.95 7.37 17.58
CA VAL A 220 -17.26 6.04 17.04
C VAL A 220 -16.13 5.09 17.42
N ALA A 221 -16.47 4.03 18.14
CA ALA A 221 -15.50 2.99 18.48
C ALA A 221 -14.84 2.42 17.21
N GLY A 222 -13.51 2.36 17.21
CA GLY A 222 -12.73 1.82 16.08
C GLY A 222 -12.39 2.83 14.97
N ILE A 223 -12.79 4.10 15.07
CA ILE A 223 -12.34 5.18 14.18
C ILE A 223 -11.36 6.08 14.94
N GLY A 224 -10.07 5.95 14.64
CA GLY A 224 -9.03 6.78 15.24
C GLY A 224 -8.98 8.17 14.60
N GLN A 225 -8.78 9.20 15.43
CA GLN A 225 -8.55 10.57 14.98
C GLN A 225 -7.06 10.96 14.94
N SER A 226 -6.16 9.99 15.13
CA SER A 226 -4.72 10.19 15.06
C SER A 226 -4.16 9.71 13.74
N GLU A 227 -3.40 10.55 13.08
CA GLU A 227 -2.69 10.21 11.85
C GLU A 227 -1.28 9.71 12.20
N ALA A 228 -0.91 8.55 11.65
CA ALA A 228 0.46 8.10 11.63
C ALA A 228 1.06 8.37 10.23
N PHE A 229 2.28 8.88 10.18
CA PHE A 229 2.97 9.21 8.93
C PHE A 229 2.95 8.03 7.92
N LYS A 230 3.24 6.81 8.40
CA LYS A 230 3.23 5.60 7.56
C LYS A 230 1.86 5.28 6.95
N SER A 231 0.78 5.58 7.67
CA SER A 231 -0.59 5.34 7.17
C SER A 231 -0.98 6.38 6.12
N SER A 232 -0.60 7.63 6.32
CA SER A 232 -0.79 8.71 5.35
C SER A 232 0.03 8.48 4.07
N ASP A 233 1.28 8.03 4.19
CA ASP A 233 2.13 7.66 3.06
C ASP A 233 1.55 6.48 2.28
N MET A 234 1.12 5.41 2.97
CA MET A 234 0.46 4.26 2.34
C MET A 234 -0.82 4.69 1.61
N PHE A 235 -1.64 5.52 2.22
CA PHE A 235 -2.88 6.02 1.61
C PHE A 235 -2.62 6.81 0.33
N MET A 236 -1.63 7.70 0.34
CA MET A 236 -1.24 8.49 -0.83
C MET A 236 -0.76 7.58 -1.98
N LYS A 237 0.07 6.58 -1.69
CA LYS A 237 0.55 5.60 -2.67
C LYS A 237 -0.57 4.70 -3.19
N CYS A 238 -1.50 4.29 -2.34
CA CYS A 238 -2.68 3.54 -2.75
C CYS A 238 -3.60 4.36 -3.67
N ARG A 239 -3.81 5.64 -3.39
CA ARG A 239 -4.57 6.52 -4.30
C ARG A 239 -3.92 6.62 -5.67
N TYR A 240 -2.60 6.79 -5.71
CA TYR A 240 -1.86 6.76 -6.98
C TYR A 240 -2.05 5.43 -7.71
N MET A 241 -1.94 4.30 -7.02
CA MET A 241 -2.17 2.98 -7.60
C MET A 241 -3.59 2.83 -8.15
N ASP A 242 -4.60 3.32 -7.45
CA ASP A 242 -6.00 3.30 -7.89
C ASP A 242 -6.23 4.13 -9.16
N GLU A 243 -5.66 5.32 -9.21
CA GLU A 243 -5.72 6.19 -10.40
C GLU A 243 -5.06 5.49 -11.61
N MET A 244 -3.90 4.86 -11.41
CA MET A 244 -3.13 4.21 -12.47
C MET A 244 -3.76 2.88 -12.92
N THR A 245 -4.35 2.10 -12.02
CA THR A 245 -4.84 0.74 -12.28
C THR A 245 -6.35 0.63 -12.35
N ASN A 246 -7.08 1.75 -12.23
CA ASN A 246 -8.54 1.78 -12.17
C ASN A 246 -9.12 0.88 -11.06
N GLY A 247 -8.54 0.97 -9.87
CA GLY A 247 -9.00 0.23 -8.68
C GLY A 247 -8.71 -1.28 -8.70
N LYS A 248 -7.68 -1.73 -9.43
CA LYS A 248 -7.34 -3.16 -9.57
C LYS A 248 -5.91 -3.51 -9.13
N GLY A 249 -5.19 -2.55 -8.57
CA GLY A 249 -3.76 -2.69 -8.31
C GLY A 249 -3.39 -3.03 -6.88
N ILE A 250 -4.33 -3.21 -5.94
CA ILE A 250 -4.01 -3.32 -4.51
C ILE A 250 -4.58 -4.61 -3.92
N VAL A 251 -3.72 -5.33 -3.21
CA VAL A 251 -4.09 -6.50 -2.39
C VAL A 251 -3.51 -6.31 -0.98
N PHE A 252 -4.38 -6.19 -0.01
CA PHE A 252 -4.03 -6.19 1.40
C PHE A 252 -4.22 -7.57 2.01
N ALA A 253 -3.31 -7.99 2.87
CA ALA A 253 -3.41 -9.24 3.62
C ALA A 253 -3.22 -8.99 5.12
N THR A 254 -4.06 -9.62 5.94
CA THR A 254 -3.93 -9.57 7.40
C THR A 254 -4.67 -10.70 8.06
N GLY A 255 -4.12 -11.21 9.17
CA GLY A 255 -4.80 -12.14 10.07
C GLY A 255 -5.73 -11.44 11.08
N THR A 256 -5.61 -10.12 11.23
CA THR A 256 -6.35 -9.30 12.19
C THR A 256 -7.01 -8.10 11.51
N PRO A 257 -8.06 -8.32 10.68
CA PRO A 257 -8.64 -7.27 9.85
C PRO A 257 -9.30 -6.15 10.67
N VAL A 258 -9.75 -6.46 11.86
CA VAL A 258 -10.31 -5.50 12.83
C VAL A 258 -9.54 -5.62 14.13
N SER A 259 -8.74 -4.61 14.46
CA SER A 259 -8.12 -4.46 15.77
C SER A 259 -8.59 -3.14 16.37
N ASN A 260 -7.81 -2.23 16.81
CA ASN A 260 -8.27 -0.98 17.46
C ASN A 260 -8.86 0.07 16.50
N SER A 261 -8.94 -0.20 15.21
CA SER A 261 -9.50 0.72 14.19
C SER A 261 -10.07 -0.06 13.00
N MET A 262 -11.18 0.43 12.44
CA MET A 262 -11.81 -0.12 11.22
C MET A 262 -11.29 0.52 9.93
N THR A 263 -10.28 1.36 9.98
CA THR A 263 -9.80 2.15 8.84
C THR A 263 -8.84 1.42 7.88
N VAL A 264 -8.61 0.13 8.10
CA VAL A 264 -7.85 -0.74 7.18
C VAL A 264 -8.82 -1.36 6.17
N ARG A 265 -9.31 -0.56 5.24
CA ARG A 265 -10.03 -1.08 4.07
C ARG A 265 -9.44 -0.45 2.80
N PRO A 266 -9.09 -1.27 1.80
CA PRO A 266 -8.76 -0.75 0.48
C PRO A 266 -9.97 -0.11 -0.18
#